data_22da029cd23a1c6b0aea5bc58f7d88fd
#
_entry.id   22da029cd23a1c6b0aea5bc58f7d88fd
#
_cell.length_a   1.000
_cell.length_b   1.000
_cell.length_c   1.000
_cell.angle_alpha   90.00
_cell.angle_beta   90.00
_cell.angle_gamma   90.00
#
_symmetry.space_group_name_H-M   'P 1'
#
loop_
_entity.id
_entity.type
_entity.pdbx_description
1 polymer ?
#
loop_
_entity_poly.entity_id
_entity_poly.type
_entity_poly.pdbx_seq_one_letter_code
_entity_poly.pdbx_strand_id
1 'polypeptide(L)'
;MSRRDHTLALSLVSHTNIGKTTLARTLLGRDIGTVRDATHVTDFADEHRMVDTPQGECLTLWDTPGFGDSVRLAKRMKQAGNPIGWLLTEVWDRWRDRAFWASQMALRNVRDEADVVLYLVSAAESPEAAGYVAPEMELLAWTGLPVIVLLNQLGAPGQPAQEAAEIARWRTHLAGQPQVRAVLPLDAFARCWVQELTLLQAIEAALPLARQ
;
A
#
# COMPACT_ATOMS: atom_id res chain seq x y z
N MET A 1 21.55 -4.82 -19.02
CA MET A 1 21.02 -4.26 -17.76
C MET A 1 19.50 -4.33 -17.84
N SER A 2 18.87 -4.95 -16.87
CA SER A 2 17.40 -5.11 -16.86
C SER A 2 16.74 -3.76 -16.57
N ARG A 3 15.51 -3.51 -17.10
CA ARG A 3 14.69 -2.32 -16.78
C ARG A 3 14.54 -2.12 -15.25
N ARG A 4 14.62 -3.20 -14.47
CA ARG A 4 14.55 -3.18 -13.00
C ARG A 4 15.78 -2.62 -12.30
N ASP A 5 16.93 -2.57 -12.96
CA ASP A 5 18.19 -2.09 -12.34
C ASP A 5 18.19 -0.56 -12.11
N HIS A 6 17.32 0.18 -12.82
CA HIS A 6 17.19 1.64 -12.74
C HIS A 6 15.81 2.11 -12.29
N THR A 7 14.90 1.21 -11.92
CA THR A 7 13.55 1.57 -11.49
C THR A 7 13.32 1.09 -10.07
N LEU A 8 12.88 2.00 -9.21
CA LEU A 8 12.34 1.71 -7.89
C LEU A 8 10.82 1.79 -7.97
N ALA A 9 10.14 0.71 -7.65
CA ALA A 9 8.70 0.60 -7.76
C ALA A 9 8.02 0.53 -6.38
N LEU A 10 7.10 1.45 -6.15
CA LEU A 10 6.25 1.49 -4.96
C LEU A 10 4.87 0.97 -5.33
N SER A 11 4.30 0.07 -4.55
CA SER A 11 2.88 -0.33 -4.67
C SER A 11 2.06 0.27 -3.54
N LEU A 12 1.08 1.09 -3.89
CA LEU A 12 0.13 1.66 -2.95
C LEU A 12 -1.07 0.71 -2.79
N VAL A 13 -1.23 0.19 -1.59
CA VAL A 13 -2.20 -0.83 -1.23
C VAL A 13 -3.04 -0.37 -0.05
N SER A 14 -4.31 -0.73 -0.01
CA SER A 14 -5.20 -0.45 1.13
C SER A 14 -6.40 -1.37 1.12
N HIS A 15 -7.13 -1.41 2.22
CA HIS A 15 -8.52 -1.85 2.18
C HIS A 15 -9.35 -0.97 1.23
N THR A 16 -10.49 -1.47 0.76
CA THR A 16 -11.37 -0.73 -0.15
C THR A 16 -11.84 0.59 0.51
N ASN A 17 -11.89 1.68 -0.25
CA ASN A 17 -12.42 3.00 0.16
C ASN A 17 -11.62 3.77 1.24
N ILE A 18 -10.36 3.46 1.49
CA ILE A 18 -9.50 4.19 2.45
C ILE A 18 -8.90 5.50 1.86
N GLY A 19 -9.15 5.80 0.59
CA GLY A 19 -8.63 7.02 -0.04
C GLY A 19 -7.31 6.84 -0.83
N LYS A 20 -7.02 5.61 -1.24
CA LYS A 20 -5.79 5.25 -1.97
C LYS A 20 -5.54 6.08 -3.22
N THR A 21 -6.49 6.15 -4.16
CA THR A 21 -6.37 6.96 -5.39
C THR A 21 -6.25 8.46 -5.09
N THR A 22 -6.88 8.95 -4.02
CA THR A 22 -6.69 10.34 -3.56
C THR A 22 -5.25 10.58 -3.14
N LEU A 23 -4.68 9.66 -2.33
CA LEU A 23 -3.28 9.76 -1.95
C LEU A 23 -2.34 9.66 -3.15
N ALA A 24 -2.59 8.76 -4.09
CA ALA A 24 -1.80 8.64 -5.30
C ALA A 24 -1.78 9.96 -6.09
N ARG A 25 -2.92 10.64 -6.23
CA ARG A 25 -3.01 11.97 -6.85
C ARG A 25 -2.18 13.01 -6.12
N THR A 26 -2.27 13.02 -4.80
CA THR A 26 -1.51 13.95 -3.95
C THR A 26 -0.01 13.75 -4.11
N LEU A 27 0.47 12.52 -4.06
CA LEU A 27 1.88 12.19 -4.22
C LEU A 27 2.39 12.51 -5.64
N LEU A 28 1.59 12.26 -6.66
CA LEU A 28 1.96 12.53 -8.05
C LEU A 28 1.83 14.01 -8.42
N GLY A 29 1.14 14.81 -7.62
CA GLY A 29 0.89 16.23 -7.90
C GLY A 29 0.08 16.46 -9.18
N ARG A 30 -0.66 15.45 -9.65
CA ARG A 30 -1.47 15.50 -10.87
C ARG A 30 -2.74 14.67 -10.70
N ASP A 31 -3.76 15.03 -11.47
CA ASP A 31 -5.01 14.28 -11.48
C ASP A 31 -4.84 12.97 -12.24
N ILE A 32 -5.08 11.86 -11.56
CA ILE A 32 -5.04 10.50 -12.11
C ILE A 32 -6.37 9.81 -11.85
N GLY A 33 -6.80 9.00 -12.79
CA GLY A 33 -8.06 8.27 -12.71
C GLY A 33 -9.31 9.17 -12.85
N THR A 34 -10.47 8.56 -13.03
CA THR A 34 -11.75 9.27 -13.03
C THR A 34 -12.35 9.26 -11.64
N VAL A 35 -12.45 10.42 -10.99
CA VAL A 35 -13.31 10.58 -9.80
C VAL A 35 -14.75 10.59 -10.27
N ARG A 36 -15.43 9.47 -10.13
CA ARG A 36 -16.89 9.46 -10.12
C ARG A 36 -17.32 9.14 -8.71
N ASP A 37 -18.39 9.77 -8.21
CA ASP A 37 -18.98 9.57 -6.88
C ASP A 37 -19.62 8.18 -6.66
N ALA A 38 -19.33 7.22 -7.51
CA ALA A 38 -19.71 5.82 -7.37
C ALA A 38 -18.46 5.05 -6.97
N THR A 39 -18.58 4.15 -6.01
CA THR A 39 -17.54 3.23 -5.51
C THR A 39 -16.56 2.79 -6.60
N HIS A 40 -15.48 3.56 -6.80
CA HIS A 40 -14.48 3.25 -7.81
C HIS A 40 -13.48 2.27 -7.23
N VAL A 41 -13.71 1.04 -7.56
CA VAL A 41 -12.71 -0.01 -7.48
C VAL A 41 -11.83 0.15 -8.72
N THR A 42 -10.57 0.52 -8.54
CA THR A 42 -9.52 0.39 -9.56
C THR A 42 -9.51 -1.06 -10.00
N ASP A 43 -9.87 -1.33 -11.25
CA ASP A 43 -9.98 -2.72 -11.75
C ASP A 43 -8.61 -3.32 -12.06
N PHE A 44 -7.62 -2.49 -12.41
CA PHE A 44 -6.26 -2.90 -12.71
C PHE A 44 -5.27 -2.00 -11.98
N ALA A 45 -4.08 -2.51 -11.72
CA ALA A 45 -3.00 -1.68 -11.19
C ALA A 45 -2.47 -0.77 -12.29
N ASP A 46 -2.43 0.55 -12.01
CA ASP A 46 -1.92 1.57 -12.92
C ASP A 46 -0.54 2.05 -12.47
N GLU A 47 0.44 1.99 -13.37
CA GLU A 47 1.80 2.49 -13.13
C GLU A 47 1.87 4.00 -13.42
N HIS A 48 2.41 4.75 -12.47
CA HIS A 48 2.65 6.18 -12.60
C HIS A 48 4.10 6.54 -12.29
N ARG A 49 4.76 7.27 -13.17
CA ARG A 49 6.08 7.83 -12.88
C ARG A 49 5.97 8.99 -11.91
N MET A 50 6.74 8.93 -10.82
CA MET A 50 6.86 9.99 -9.83
C MET A 50 8.06 10.88 -10.09
N VAL A 51 9.23 10.28 -10.30
CA VAL A 51 10.50 10.97 -10.50
C VAL A 51 11.29 10.27 -11.58
N ASP A 52 11.93 11.04 -12.46
CA ASP A 52 12.91 10.58 -13.41
C ASP A 52 14.22 11.37 -13.19
N THR A 53 15.36 10.70 -13.15
CA THR A 53 16.67 11.35 -13.06
C THR A 53 17.31 11.49 -14.45
N PRO A 54 18.22 12.46 -14.65
CA PRO A 54 18.98 12.59 -15.91
C PRO A 54 19.81 11.35 -16.24
N GLN A 55 20.12 10.52 -15.25
CA GLN A 55 20.87 9.27 -15.37
C GLN A 55 19.99 8.10 -15.83
N GLY A 56 18.68 8.31 -15.95
CA GLY A 56 17.71 7.31 -16.39
C GLY A 56 17.14 6.44 -15.26
N GLU A 57 17.41 6.79 -14.01
CA GLU A 57 16.76 6.16 -12.86
C GLU A 57 15.33 6.68 -12.73
N CYS A 58 14.43 5.84 -12.27
CA CYS A 58 13.01 6.16 -12.19
C CYS A 58 12.40 5.66 -10.87
N LEU A 59 11.58 6.50 -10.25
CA LEU A 59 10.69 6.10 -9.17
C LEU A 59 9.27 6.01 -9.72
N THR A 60 8.63 4.85 -9.54
CA THR A 60 7.25 4.62 -9.99
C THR A 60 6.32 4.31 -8.83
N LEU A 61 5.06 4.68 -8.98
CA LEU A 61 3.98 4.37 -8.04
C LEU A 61 2.91 3.57 -8.77
N TRP A 62 2.57 2.41 -8.23
CA TRP A 62 1.46 1.60 -8.68
C TRP A 62 0.22 1.90 -7.81
N ASP A 63 -0.84 2.41 -8.41
CA ASP A 63 -2.16 2.47 -7.78
C ASP A 63 -2.87 1.14 -8.03
N THR A 64 -2.96 0.30 -7.00
CA THR A 64 -3.50 -1.05 -7.10
C THR A 64 -4.99 -1.10 -6.79
N PRO A 65 -5.73 -2.15 -7.17
CA PRO A 65 -7.05 -2.41 -6.61
C PRO A 65 -7.00 -2.49 -5.07
N GLY A 66 -8.05 -2.03 -4.39
CA GLY A 66 -8.15 -2.21 -2.94
C GLY A 66 -8.41 -3.67 -2.57
N PHE A 67 -7.98 -4.09 -1.39
CA PHE A 67 -8.37 -5.38 -0.83
C PHE A 67 -9.87 -5.36 -0.50
N GLY A 68 -10.65 -6.09 -1.29
CA GLY A 68 -12.11 -6.17 -1.12
C GLY A 68 -12.54 -7.36 -0.24
N ASP A 69 -11.77 -8.47 -0.26
CA ASP A 69 -12.02 -9.68 0.52
C ASP A 69 -10.71 -10.34 0.95
N SER A 70 -9.93 -9.60 1.74
CA SER A 70 -8.63 -10.05 2.26
C SER A 70 -8.74 -11.25 3.20
N VAL A 71 -9.81 -11.31 4.00
CA VAL A 71 -10.05 -12.40 4.97
C VAL A 71 -10.17 -13.74 4.25
N ARG A 72 -10.99 -13.80 3.22
CA ARG A 72 -11.17 -15.04 2.44
C ARG A 72 -9.92 -15.41 1.66
N LEU A 73 -9.23 -14.41 1.09
CA LEU A 73 -7.98 -14.62 0.36
C LEU A 73 -6.92 -15.21 1.31
N ALA A 74 -6.69 -14.60 2.47
CA ALA A 74 -5.76 -15.10 3.46
C ALA A 74 -6.09 -16.54 3.90
N LYS A 75 -7.38 -16.82 4.17
CA LYS A 75 -7.83 -18.16 4.53
C LYS A 75 -7.54 -19.20 3.44
N ARG A 76 -7.81 -18.88 2.17
CA ARG A 76 -7.55 -19.79 1.05
C ARG A 76 -6.05 -20.02 0.83
N MET A 77 -5.26 -18.97 0.90
CA MET A 77 -3.82 -19.07 0.77
C MET A 77 -3.19 -19.92 1.89
N LYS A 78 -3.70 -19.79 3.14
CA LYS A 78 -3.28 -20.67 4.26
C LYS A 78 -3.57 -22.15 4.02
N GLN A 79 -4.67 -22.45 3.37
CA GLN A 79 -5.08 -23.83 3.06
C GLN A 79 -4.27 -24.43 1.91
N ALA A 80 -3.62 -23.63 1.11
CA ALA A 80 -2.76 -24.08 0.02
C ALA A 80 -1.39 -24.49 0.55
N GLY A 81 -0.90 -25.66 0.16
CA GLY A 81 0.44 -26.12 0.54
C GLY A 81 1.57 -25.22 0.00
N ASN A 82 1.30 -24.47 -1.07
CA ASN A 82 2.13 -23.40 -1.60
C ASN A 82 1.25 -22.16 -1.88
N PRO A 83 1.15 -21.21 -0.92
CA PRO A 83 0.31 -20.04 -1.05
C PRO A 83 0.61 -19.18 -2.28
N ILE A 84 1.89 -18.95 -2.57
CA ILE A 84 2.31 -18.15 -3.73
C ILE A 84 2.03 -18.88 -5.05
N GLY A 85 2.32 -20.17 -5.13
CA GLY A 85 2.00 -20.99 -6.30
C GLY A 85 0.49 -21.00 -6.57
N TRP A 86 -0.33 -21.13 -5.54
CA TRP A 86 -1.78 -21.06 -5.64
C TRP A 86 -2.23 -19.69 -6.17
N LEU A 87 -1.72 -18.60 -5.62
CA LEU A 87 -2.04 -17.23 -6.09
C LEU A 87 -1.75 -17.04 -7.58
N LEU A 88 -0.73 -17.71 -8.12
CA LEU A 88 -0.34 -17.61 -9.53
C LEU A 88 -1.24 -18.41 -10.46
N THR A 89 -1.69 -19.58 -10.03
CA THR A 89 -2.43 -20.53 -10.87
C THR A 89 -3.94 -20.32 -10.82
N GLU A 90 -4.46 -19.89 -9.67
CA GLU A 90 -5.88 -19.67 -9.47
C GLU A 90 -6.30 -18.28 -9.98
N VAL A 91 -6.95 -18.24 -11.12
CA VAL A 91 -7.57 -17.02 -11.67
C VAL A 91 -9.05 -17.02 -11.28
N TRP A 92 -9.43 -16.09 -10.40
CA TRP A 92 -10.83 -15.93 -10.04
C TRP A 92 -11.53 -15.02 -11.05
N ASP A 93 -12.73 -15.42 -11.49
CA ASP A 93 -13.51 -14.66 -12.46
C ASP A 93 -14.00 -13.34 -11.84
N ARG A 94 -13.55 -12.21 -12.38
CA ARG A 94 -13.90 -10.86 -11.90
C ARG A 94 -15.41 -10.57 -11.97
N TRP A 95 -16.12 -11.25 -12.85
CA TRP A 95 -17.54 -11.08 -13.03
C TRP A 95 -18.37 -11.82 -11.96
N ARG A 96 -17.83 -12.90 -11.41
CA ARG A 96 -18.47 -13.68 -10.34
C ARG A 96 -18.17 -13.14 -8.97
N ASP A 97 -16.96 -12.61 -8.76
CA ASP A 97 -16.50 -12.17 -7.43
C ASP A 97 -15.44 -11.07 -7.53
N ARG A 98 -15.90 -9.84 -7.79
CA ARG A 98 -15.05 -8.70 -8.01
C ARG A 98 -14.17 -8.37 -6.79
N ALA A 99 -14.69 -8.50 -5.57
CA ALA A 99 -13.96 -8.18 -4.35
C ALA A 99 -12.78 -9.14 -4.13
N PHE A 100 -13.02 -10.43 -4.33
CA PHE A 100 -11.97 -11.44 -4.21
C PHE A 100 -10.93 -11.30 -5.34
N TRP A 101 -11.39 -11.09 -6.56
CA TRP A 101 -10.51 -10.85 -7.72
C TRP A 101 -9.62 -9.60 -7.51
N ALA A 102 -10.19 -8.49 -7.01
CA ALA A 102 -9.45 -7.27 -6.71
C ALA A 102 -8.32 -7.53 -5.69
N SER A 103 -8.62 -8.29 -4.62
CA SER A 103 -7.62 -8.68 -3.63
C SER A 103 -6.48 -9.52 -4.22
N GLN A 104 -6.80 -10.45 -5.13
CA GLN A 104 -5.78 -11.23 -5.84
C GLN A 104 -4.92 -10.35 -6.74
N MET A 105 -5.52 -9.41 -7.48
CA MET A 105 -4.79 -8.52 -8.38
C MET A 105 -3.86 -7.58 -7.62
N ALA A 106 -4.33 -7.02 -6.49
CA ALA A 106 -3.50 -6.20 -5.62
C ALA A 106 -2.27 -6.97 -5.13
N LEU A 107 -2.46 -8.18 -4.61
CA LEU A 107 -1.37 -8.99 -4.07
C LEU A 107 -0.39 -9.44 -5.17
N ARG A 108 -0.89 -9.77 -6.38
CA ARG A 108 -0.05 -10.10 -7.54
C ARG A 108 0.81 -8.91 -7.97
N ASN A 109 0.22 -7.71 -8.09
CA ASN A 109 0.97 -6.51 -8.43
C ASN A 109 2.08 -6.24 -7.41
N VAL A 110 1.74 -6.29 -6.10
CA VAL A 110 2.74 -6.14 -5.03
C VAL A 110 3.91 -7.10 -5.23
N ARG A 111 3.63 -8.38 -5.44
CA ARG A 111 4.67 -9.40 -5.56
C ARG A 111 5.51 -9.25 -6.83
N ASP A 112 4.88 -8.91 -7.96
CA ASP A 112 5.52 -8.94 -9.27
C ASP A 112 6.23 -7.63 -9.60
N GLU A 113 5.75 -6.49 -9.09
CA GLU A 113 6.21 -5.18 -9.50
C GLU A 113 6.85 -4.35 -8.38
N ALA A 114 6.44 -4.54 -7.11
CA ALA A 114 6.90 -3.66 -6.03
C ALA A 114 8.30 -4.01 -5.51
N ASP A 115 9.01 -2.97 -5.09
CA ASP A 115 10.19 -3.05 -4.23
C ASP A 115 9.84 -2.71 -2.77
N VAL A 116 8.91 -1.77 -2.58
CA VAL A 116 8.37 -1.34 -1.28
C VAL A 116 6.86 -1.22 -1.37
N VAL A 117 6.17 -1.67 -0.33
CA VAL A 117 4.72 -1.54 -0.20
C VAL A 117 4.38 -0.32 0.64
N LEU A 118 3.55 0.55 0.11
CA LEU A 118 2.90 1.65 0.84
C LEU A 118 1.49 1.18 1.23
N TYR A 119 1.30 0.83 2.50
CA TYR A 119 0.02 0.34 3.00
C TYR A 119 -0.74 1.45 3.71
N LEU A 120 -1.86 1.88 3.10
CA LEU A 120 -2.68 2.98 3.61
C LEU A 120 -3.77 2.46 4.55
N VAL A 121 -3.88 3.06 5.73
CA VAL A 121 -4.94 2.82 6.71
C VAL A 121 -5.64 4.12 7.10
N SER A 122 -6.91 4.04 7.51
CA SER A 122 -7.62 5.18 8.09
C SER A 122 -7.33 5.26 9.59
N ALA A 123 -6.71 6.35 10.03
CA ALA A 123 -6.52 6.65 11.44
C ALA A 123 -7.79 7.18 12.13
N ALA A 124 -8.88 7.40 11.37
CA ALA A 124 -10.19 7.67 11.95
C ALA A 124 -10.79 6.43 12.66
N GLU A 125 -10.29 5.24 12.32
CA GLU A 125 -10.61 3.98 13.02
C GLU A 125 -9.50 3.63 14.00
N SER A 126 -9.87 3.07 15.15
CA SER A 126 -8.87 2.54 16.06
C SER A 126 -8.22 1.27 15.47
N PRO A 127 -6.95 0.97 15.76
CA PRO A 127 -6.31 -0.25 15.28
C PRO A 127 -7.09 -1.53 15.61
N GLU A 128 -7.76 -1.56 16.76
CA GLU A 128 -8.56 -2.71 17.21
C GLU A 128 -9.87 -2.86 16.43
N ALA A 129 -10.44 -1.74 15.93
CA ALA A 129 -11.65 -1.74 15.12
C ALA A 129 -11.35 -2.09 13.66
N ALA A 130 -10.14 -1.82 13.19
CA ALA A 130 -9.70 -2.09 11.82
C ALA A 130 -9.40 -3.57 11.59
N GLY A 131 -10.40 -4.43 11.70
CA GLY A 131 -10.28 -5.88 11.64
C GLY A 131 -9.73 -6.44 10.31
N TYR A 132 -9.69 -5.62 9.26
CA TYR A 132 -9.11 -5.96 7.96
C TYR A 132 -7.57 -5.93 7.97
N VAL A 133 -6.95 -5.21 8.91
CA VAL A 133 -5.49 -5.00 8.93
C VAL A 133 -4.74 -6.31 9.16
N ALA A 134 -5.18 -7.13 10.10
CA ALA A 134 -4.49 -8.38 10.41
C ALA A 134 -4.43 -9.35 9.20
N PRO A 135 -5.53 -9.68 8.50
CA PRO A 135 -5.46 -10.54 7.31
C PRO A 135 -4.68 -9.90 6.15
N GLU A 136 -4.74 -8.56 6.00
CA GLU A 136 -3.99 -7.87 4.94
C GLU A 136 -2.48 -7.86 5.24
N MET A 137 -2.06 -7.63 6.48
CA MET A 137 -0.66 -7.77 6.90
C MET A 137 -0.14 -9.19 6.68
N GLU A 138 -0.96 -10.20 6.93
CA GLU A 138 -0.61 -11.57 6.64
C GLU A 138 -0.39 -11.82 5.14
N LEU A 139 -1.28 -11.31 4.28
CA LEU A 139 -1.12 -11.38 2.84
C LEU A 139 0.19 -10.72 2.37
N LEU A 140 0.48 -9.52 2.90
CA LEU A 140 1.70 -8.79 2.58
C LEU A 140 2.96 -9.49 3.10
N ALA A 141 2.90 -10.16 4.25
CA ALA A 141 4.03 -10.93 4.78
C ALA A 141 4.50 -12.04 3.82
N TRP A 142 3.60 -12.66 3.07
CA TRP A 142 3.97 -13.68 2.08
C TRP A 142 4.74 -13.14 0.88
N THR A 143 4.68 -11.84 0.61
CA THR A 143 5.49 -11.23 -0.46
C THR A 143 6.95 -11.08 -0.08
N GLY A 144 7.25 -11.04 1.21
CA GLY A 144 8.61 -10.80 1.74
C GLY A 144 9.10 -9.36 1.57
N LEU A 145 8.26 -8.45 1.08
CA LEU A 145 8.62 -7.07 0.82
C LEU A 145 8.49 -6.19 2.06
N PRO A 146 9.30 -5.11 2.18
CA PRO A 146 9.15 -4.13 3.23
C PRO A 146 7.85 -3.33 3.05
N VAL A 147 7.16 -3.09 4.17
CA VAL A 147 5.91 -2.35 4.23
C VAL A 147 6.11 -1.07 5.02
N ILE A 148 5.69 0.06 4.45
CA ILE A 148 5.56 1.35 5.14
C ILE A 148 4.07 1.61 5.31
N VAL A 149 3.62 1.72 6.55
CA VAL A 149 2.21 2.00 6.87
C VAL A 149 2.00 3.51 6.88
N LEU A 150 1.01 3.96 6.12
CA LEU A 150 0.64 5.36 5.99
C LEU A 150 -0.70 5.60 6.70
N LEU A 151 -0.68 6.46 7.71
CA LEU A 151 -1.86 6.83 8.48
C LEU A 151 -2.54 8.01 7.81
N ASN A 152 -3.70 7.76 7.20
CA ASN A 152 -4.56 8.77 6.57
C ASN A 152 -5.69 9.19 7.53
N GLN A 153 -6.25 10.37 7.31
CA GLN A 153 -7.43 10.85 8.07
C GLN A 153 -7.18 10.98 9.59
N LEU A 154 -6.01 11.48 9.97
CA LEU A 154 -5.68 11.81 11.37
C LEU A 154 -6.51 12.97 11.96
N GLY A 155 -7.39 13.57 11.16
CA GLY A 155 -8.21 14.71 11.56
C GLY A 155 -7.56 16.06 11.28
N ALA A 156 -8.21 17.13 11.75
CA ALA A 156 -7.68 18.49 11.54
C ALA A 156 -6.35 18.67 12.29
N PRO A 157 -5.34 19.31 11.66
CA PRO A 157 -4.09 19.64 12.32
C PRO A 157 -4.39 20.52 13.55
N GLY A 158 -4.12 20.04 14.74
CA GLY A 158 -4.49 20.86 15.90
C GLY A 158 -3.78 20.52 17.20
N GLN A 159 -3.47 19.27 17.42
CA GLN A 159 -2.85 18.84 18.67
C GLN A 159 -1.73 17.82 18.40
N PRO A 160 -0.47 18.27 18.28
CA PRO A 160 0.67 17.39 18.00
C PRO A 160 0.78 16.19 18.96
N ALA A 161 0.37 16.37 20.21
CA ALA A 161 0.38 15.29 21.20
C ALA A 161 -0.65 14.19 20.91
N GLN A 162 -1.83 14.54 20.38
CA GLN A 162 -2.85 13.55 20.00
C GLN A 162 -2.42 12.78 18.76
N GLU A 163 -1.88 13.48 17.76
CA GLU A 163 -1.33 12.86 16.56
C GLU A 163 -0.19 11.89 16.91
N ALA A 164 0.75 12.32 17.75
CA ALA A 164 1.83 11.46 18.22
C ALA A 164 1.33 10.24 19.00
N ALA A 165 0.28 10.38 19.81
CA ALA A 165 -0.33 9.29 20.55
C ALA A 165 -1.00 8.27 19.62
N GLU A 166 -1.69 8.74 18.57
CA GLU A 166 -2.33 7.87 17.58
C GLU A 166 -1.28 7.11 16.75
N ILE A 167 -0.23 7.78 16.30
CA ILE A 167 0.89 7.12 15.62
C ILE A 167 1.53 6.06 16.53
N ALA A 168 1.74 6.36 17.82
CA ALA A 168 2.31 5.42 18.78
C ALA A 168 1.40 4.19 18.98
N ARG A 169 0.08 4.38 19.00
CA ARG A 169 -0.90 3.32 19.12
C ARG A 169 -0.86 2.37 17.92
N TRP A 170 -0.82 2.90 16.70
CA TRP A 170 -0.65 2.12 15.48
C TRP A 170 0.69 1.38 15.44
N ARG A 171 1.79 2.02 15.84
CA ARG A 171 3.10 1.37 15.96
C ARG A 171 3.07 0.19 16.92
N THR A 172 2.44 0.36 18.08
CA THR A 172 2.30 -0.72 19.08
C THR A 172 1.48 -1.88 18.52
N HIS A 173 0.36 -1.60 17.86
CA HIS A 173 -0.49 -2.62 17.25
C HIS A 173 0.24 -3.44 16.17
N LEU A 174 1.09 -2.78 15.39
CA LEU A 174 1.84 -3.39 14.29
C LEU A 174 3.23 -3.91 14.69
N ALA A 175 3.63 -3.79 15.96
CA ALA A 175 4.98 -4.18 16.41
C ALA A 175 5.31 -5.67 16.19
N GLY A 176 4.29 -6.53 16.13
CA GLY A 176 4.46 -7.96 15.83
C GLY A 176 4.61 -8.31 14.33
N GLN A 177 4.60 -7.31 13.44
CA GLN A 177 4.67 -7.50 11.99
C GLN A 177 6.08 -7.20 11.45
N PRO A 178 6.94 -8.22 11.22
CA PRO A 178 8.35 -8.01 10.90
C PRO A 178 8.58 -7.32 9.54
N GLN A 179 7.62 -7.39 8.63
CA GLN A 179 7.67 -6.71 7.35
C GLN A 179 7.44 -5.19 7.47
N VAL A 180 6.79 -4.70 8.54
CA VAL A 180 6.53 -3.27 8.75
C VAL A 180 7.81 -2.56 9.17
N ARG A 181 8.28 -1.63 8.35
CA ARG A 181 9.52 -0.87 8.56
C ARG A 181 9.28 0.50 9.18
N ALA A 182 8.15 1.14 8.84
CA ALA A 182 7.77 2.43 9.38
C ALA A 182 6.25 2.59 9.46
N VAL A 183 5.80 3.46 10.37
CA VAL A 183 4.41 3.94 10.46
C VAL A 183 4.48 5.47 10.45
N LEU A 184 3.93 6.09 9.41
CA LEU A 184 4.06 7.52 9.13
C LEU A 184 2.68 8.17 8.97
N PRO A 185 2.49 9.40 9.47
CA PRO A 185 1.33 10.21 9.11
C PRO A 185 1.47 10.69 7.66
N LEU A 186 0.41 10.57 6.87
CA LEU A 186 0.38 11.10 5.51
C LEU A 186 -1.07 11.42 5.10
N ASP A 187 -1.39 12.71 4.98
CA ASP A 187 -2.73 13.15 4.60
C ASP A 187 -2.90 13.03 3.08
N ALA A 188 -3.94 12.30 2.67
CA ALA A 188 -4.29 12.14 1.26
C ALA A 188 -4.89 13.41 0.63
N PHE A 189 -5.35 14.37 1.42
CA PHE A 189 -6.01 15.59 0.94
C PHE A 189 -5.11 16.82 0.94
N ALA A 190 -4.00 16.78 1.68
CA ALA A 190 -3.10 17.92 1.82
C ALA A 190 -1.66 17.53 1.49
N ARG A 191 -1.13 18.12 0.40
CA ARG A 191 0.27 17.90 0.06
C ARG A 191 1.17 18.60 1.08
N CYS A 192 1.98 17.80 1.78
CA CYS A 192 2.97 18.27 2.71
C CYS A 192 4.35 17.70 2.35
N TRP A 193 5.20 18.53 1.76
CA TRP A 193 6.50 18.07 1.28
C TRP A 193 7.47 17.63 2.40
N VAL A 194 7.25 18.06 3.65
CA VAL A 194 7.99 17.52 4.80
C VAL A 194 7.61 16.06 5.04
N GLN A 195 6.32 15.72 4.92
CA GLN A 195 5.85 14.33 5.02
C GLN A 195 6.33 13.51 3.83
N GLU A 196 6.34 14.08 2.62
CA GLU A 196 6.89 13.42 1.42
C GLU A 196 8.39 13.12 1.59
N LEU A 197 9.18 14.06 2.12
CA LEU A 197 10.60 13.83 2.40
C LEU A 197 10.80 12.71 3.44
N THR A 198 10.00 12.73 4.53
CA THR A 198 10.03 11.67 5.54
C THR A 198 9.67 10.31 4.96
N LEU A 199 8.71 10.28 4.04
CA LEU A 199 8.35 9.06 3.29
C LEU A 199 9.52 8.55 2.45
N LEU A 200 10.16 9.43 1.67
CA LEU A 200 11.32 9.05 0.84
C LEU A 200 12.49 8.51 1.67
N GLN A 201 12.78 9.13 2.81
CA GLN A 201 13.79 8.65 3.76
C GLN A 201 13.43 7.26 4.33
N ALA A 202 12.16 7.03 4.63
CA ALA A 202 11.70 5.73 5.12
C ALA A 202 11.76 4.66 4.03
N ILE A 203 11.48 5.01 2.78
CA ILE A 203 11.63 4.12 1.63
C ILE A 203 13.11 3.74 1.46
N GLU A 204 14.01 4.71 1.44
CA GLU A 204 15.46 4.47 1.36
C GLU A 204 15.93 3.52 2.47
N ALA A 205 15.57 3.80 3.74
CA ALA A 205 15.92 2.96 4.88
C ALA A 205 15.31 1.54 4.85
N ALA A 206 14.21 1.34 4.13
CA ALA A 206 13.57 0.04 3.99
C ALA A 206 14.21 -0.83 2.91
N LEU A 207 14.96 -0.24 1.97
CA LEU A 207 15.61 -0.94 0.88
C LEU A 207 16.87 -1.68 1.36
N PRO A 208 17.26 -2.78 0.68
CA PRO A 208 18.57 -3.39 0.85
C PRO A 208 19.69 -2.40 0.51
N LEU A 209 20.83 -2.47 1.22
CA LEU A 209 21.99 -1.58 1.01
C LEU A 209 22.45 -1.48 -0.45
N ALA A 210 22.29 -2.53 -1.24
CA ALA A 210 22.64 -2.54 -2.65
C ALA A 210 21.70 -1.68 -3.54
N ARG A 211 20.59 -1.19 -3.00
CA ARG A 211 19.56 -0.39 -3.70
C ARG A 211 19.28 0.97 -3.05
N GLN A 212 19.95 1.29 -1.94
CA GLN A 212 20.02 2.62 -1.34
C GLN A 212 21.00 3.49 -2.14
#